data_6b547467eb1ff4d84b654c3eb3a6cc2d
#
_entry.id   6b547467eb1ff4d84b654c3eb3a6cc2d
#
_cell.length_a   1.000
_cell.length_b   1.000
_cell.length_c   1.000
_cell.angle_alpha   90.00
_cell.angle_beta   90.00
_cell.angle_gamma   90.00
#
_symmetry.space_group_name_H-M   'P 1'
#
loop_
_entity.id
_entity.type
_entity.pdbx_description
1 polymer ?
#
loop_
_entity_poly.entity_id
_entity_poly.type
_entity_poly.pdbx_seq_one_letter_code
_entity_poly.pdbx_strand_id
1 'polypeptide(L)'
;MFLPTTIHEIKTLGWDGLDVILVTGDAYIDSPHIGVAVVGKALLKAGYRVGIISQPDTTSSIDIMRLGEPALFWGITGGSIDSMVANYTPLKKRRKSDDYTPGGLNTKRPDRAVIVYANLIRQCSKKKNTIVLGGIEASLRRIAHYDFWSDSIRRSILFDAKADILVYGMGEYPVIELARSLSSGNDYKDMRGICFISKEKPQDCLELPSYEDVVKDVNAFIEMFHTFYRNNDPITGNSLCQRHGKRYLVHNKPWPPLREHELDAAYELGFEREVHPHEQALGEVKAIETIRFSITTHRGCMGQCNFCAISMHEGACVVSRSEGSIIAEAQSLTSHPRFKGYIQDVGGPTANMYGFACTVNNHKGICNRRRCLYPDICTHLGIKHNRQKDLLERLRAIPGIKKAFVSSGIRHDLVCADKDYGDAYLKELAEHHVSGQMKLAPEHTDQGVLNKMGKVGNATLLEFRDRFLKISREKGKKQFLTYYFLAAHPGCTEMDMKRLKSFVNKNLKLGPEQVQIFTPTPSTYSTLMYYTGLDPFTGEKIFVEKDPVCKKKQKDILTG
;
A
#
# COMPACT_ATOMS: atom_id res chain seq x y z
N MET A 1 3.72 -2.14 24.91
CA MET A 1 5.10 -1.62 25.14
C MET A 1 5.64 -1.14 23.81
N PHE A 2 6.19 0.08 23.76
CA PHE A 2 6.94 0.58 22.59
C PHE A 2 8.24 -0.20 22.39
N LEU A 3 8.71 -0.25 21.14
CA LEU A 3 10.07 -0.68 20.84
C LEU A 3 11.06 0.47 21.14
N PRO A 4 12.25 0.19 21.65
CA PRO A 4 13.21 1.23 22.05
C PRO A 4 13.73 2.03 20.84
N THR A 5 13.88 3.32 21.05
CA THR A 5 14.43 4.30 20.09
C THR A 5 15.69 4.98 20.62
N THR A 6 16.05 4.72 21.90
CA THR A 6 17.20 5.29 22.59
C THR A 6 18.01 4.22 23.32
N ILE A 7 19.29 4.47 23.56
CA ILE A 7 20.17 3.59 24.36
C ILE A 7 19.66 3.47 25.81
N HIS A 8 19.04 4.52 26.35
CA HIS A 8 18.49 4.48 27.71
C HIS A 8 17.37 3.44 27.80
N GLU A 9 16.45 3.40 26.84
CA GLU A 9 15.37 2.42 26.78
C GLU A 9 15.88 0.98 26.62
N ILE A 10 16.93 0.76 25.81
CA ILE A 10 17.58 -0.53 25.65
C ILE A 10 18.13 -1.04 27.00
N LYS A 11 18.82 -0.17 27.75
CA LYS A 11 19.35 -0.49 29.07
C LYS A 11 18.26 -0.76 30.09
N THR A 12 17.16 0.00 30.06
CA THR A 12 15.99 -0.20 30.94
C THR A 12 15.33 -1.55 30.72
N LEU A 13 15.36 -2.07 29.46
CA LEU A 13 14.89 -3.41 29.12
C LEU A 13 15.89 -4.52 29.52
N GLY A 14 17.06 -4.18 30.06
CA GLY A 14 18.11 -5.13 30.40
C GLY A 14 18.80 -5.77 29.19
N TRP A 15 18.79 -5.10 28.04
CA TRP A 15 19.40 -5.62 26.82
C TRP A 15 20.82 -5.08 26.64
N ASP A 16 21.76 -5.98 26.34
CA ASP A 16 23.17 -5.63 26.06
C ASP A 16 23.38 -5.14 24.63
N GLY A 17 22.38 -5.34 23.75
CA GLY A 17 22.43 -4.92 22.34
C GLY A 17 21.16 -5.35 21.62
N LEU A 18 21.07 -5.03 20.35
CA LEU A 18 19.93 -5.33 19.49
C LEU A 18 20.29 -6.38 18.44
N ASP A 19 19.33 -7.26 18.14
CA ASP A 19 19.47 -8.24 17.06
C ASP A 19 19.13 -7.59 15.72
N VAL A 20 18.11 -6.72 15.72
CA VAL A 20 17.64 -6.00 14.52
C VAL A 20 17.44 -4.51 14.85
N ILE A 21 17.87 -3.65 13.95
CA ILE A 21 17.54 -2.22 13.99
C ILE A 21 16.75 -1.87 12.74
N LEU A 22 15.55 -1.33 12.93
CA LEU A 22 14.67 -0.87 11.86
C LEU A 22 14.83 0.64 11.67
N VAL A 23 15.09 1.07 10.43
CA VAL A 23 15.20 2.49 10.05
C VAL A 23 14.02 2.86 9.16
N THR A 24 13.32 3.95 9.49
CA THR A 24 12.11 4.39 8.78
C THR A 24 12.12 5.85 8.42
N GLY A 25 11.50 6.19 7.29
CA GLY A 25 11.26 7.57 6.85
C GLY A 25 10.09 8.28 7.55
N ASP A 26 9.31 7.57 8.39
CA ASP A 26 8.23 8.14 9.20
C ASP A 26 8.65 8.26 10.66
N ALA A 27 8.00 9.16 11.41
CA ALA A 27 8.03 9.13 12.87
C ALA A 27 7.50 7.79 13.39
N TYR A 28 8.02 7.32 14.52
CA TYR A 28 7.55 6.06 15.09
C TYR A 28 6.20 6.24 15.78
N ILE A 29 5.18 5.70 15.14
CA ILE A 29 3.83 5.52 15.68
C ILE A 29 3.65 4.03 15.93
N ASP A 30 3.35 3.64 17.15
CA ASP A 30 3.10 2.24 17.51
C ASP A 30 1.64 1.85 17.21
N SER A 31 1.40 1.47 15.95
CA SER A 31 0.06 1.18 15.41
C SER A 31 0.11 0.04 14.40
N PRO A 32 -0.97 -0.78 14.30
CA PRO A 32 -1.08 -1.83 13.28
C PRO A 32 -1.14 -1.29 11.83
N HIS A 33 -1.27 0.03 11.65
CA HIS A 33 -1.23 0.70 10.35
C HIS A 33 0.19 1.12 9.92
N ILE A 34 1.19 0.95 10.78
CA ILE A 34 2.58 1.37 10.55
C ILE A 34 3.47 0.14 10.38
N GLY A 35 3.97 -0.06 9.18
CA GLY A 35 4.70 -1.27 8.81
C GLY A 35 5.91 -1.55 9.70
N VAL A 36 6.68 -0.53 10.09
CA VAL A 36 7.84 -0.70 10.98
C VAL A 36 7.43 -1.15 12.39
N ALA A 37 6.29 -0.70 12.90
CA ALA A 37 5.75 -1.15 14.18
C ALA A 37 5.31 -2.62 14.11
N VAL A 38 4.59 -2.99 13.03
CA VAL A 38 4.11 -4.37 12.83
C VAL A 38 5.29 -5.33 12.70
N VAL A 39 6.25 -5.04 11.81
CA VAL A 39 7.44 -5.87 11.58
C VAL A 39 8.28 -5.97 12.85
N GLY A 40 8.51 -4.86 13.53
CA GLY A 40 9.31 -4.82 14.75
C GLY A 40 8.68 -5.62 15.89
N LYS A 41 7.37 -5.49 16.10
CA LYS A 41 6.65 -6.28 17.12
C LYS A 41 6.55 -7.75 16.76
N ALA A 42 6.43 -8.09 15.47
CA ALA A 42 6.45 -9.47 15.02
C ALA A 42 7.80 -10.14 15.31
N LEU A 43 8.90 -9.44 15.05
CA LEU A 43 10.26 -9.88 15.42
C LEU A 43 10.42 -9.98 16.95
N LEU A 44 9.95 -9.00 17.73
CA LEU A 44 9.99 -9.04 19.19
C LEU A 44 9.22 -10.26 19.73
N LYS A 45 8.02 -10.53 19.22
CA LYS A 45 7.22 -11.72 19.58
C LYS A 45 7.92 -13.02 19.22
N ALA A 46 8.74 -13.01 18.19
CA ALA A 46 9.59 -14.15 17.78
C ALA A 46 10.87 -14.28 18.61
N GLY A 47 11.12 -13.41 19.60
CA GLY A 47 12.23 -13.50 20.56
C GLY A 47 13.46 -12.65 20.20
N TYR A 48 13.37 -11.77 19.17
CA TYR A 48 14.49 -10.90 18.78
C TYR A 48 14.41 -9.54 19.50
N ARG A 49 15.57 -8.98 19.87
CA ARG A 49 15.66 -7.63 20.44
C ARG A 49 15.69 -6.62 19.28
N VAL A 50 14.68 -5.77 19.21
CA VAL A 50 14.46 -4.86 18.08
C VAL A 50 14.44 -3.41 18.56
N GLY A 51 15.16 -2.54 17.87
CA GLY A 51 15.10 -1.10 18.05
C GLY A 51 14.64 -0.38 16.77
N ILE A 52 14.12 0.84 16.93
CA ILE A 52 13.66 1.67 15.81
C ILE A 52 14.45 2.99 15.77
N ILE A 53 14.91 3.36 14.59
CA ILE A 53 15.46 4.68 14.26
C ILE A 53 14.52 5.32 13.24
N SER A 54 13.78 6.32 13.69
CA SER A 54 12.83 7.07 12.86
C SER A 54 13.47 8.35 12.36
N GLN A 55 13.26 8.65 11.09
CA GLN A 55 13.68 9.89 10.41
C GLN A 55 15.08 10.39 10.84
N PRO A 56 16.14 9.55 10.77
CA PRO A 56 17.47 9.97 11.22
C PRO A 56 17.98 11.16 10.42
N ASP A 57 18.73 12.03 11.09
CA ASP A 57 19.50 13.08 10.42
C ASP A 57 20.54 12.43 9.49
N THR A 58 20.48 12.77 8.22
CA THR A 58 21.36 12.20 7.18
C THR A 58 22.59 13.05 6.90
N THR A 59 22.77 14.18 7.61
CA THR A 59 23.96 15.04 7.46
C THR A 59 25.19 14.48 8.17
N SER A 60 24.97 13.56 9.14
CA SER A 60 26.03 12.89 9.89
C SER A 60 25.67 11.44 10.19
N SER A 61 26.65 10.66 10.65
CA SER A 61 26.48 9.27 11.07
C SER A 61 25.93 9.12 12.49
N ILE A 62 25.90 10.17 13.27
CA ILE A 62 25.64 10.10 14.73
C ILE A 62 24.26 9.57 14.98
N ASP A 63 23.27 10.11 14.30
CA ASP A 63 21.87 9.77 14.56
C ASP A 63 21.49 8.38 14.03
N ILE A 64 21.93 8.00 12.84
CA ILE A 64 21.64 6.66 12.30
C ILE A 64 22.34 5.55 13.06
N MET A 65 23.43 5.86 13.76
CA MET A 65 24.18 4.91 14.59
C MET A 65 23.85 5.02 16.09
N ARG A 66 22.83 5.81 16.49
CA ARG A 66 22.51 6.10 17.89
C ARG A 66 22.14 4.88 18.75
N LEU A 67 21.70 3.77 18.13
CA LEU A 67 21.40 2.52 18.83
C LEU A 67 22.55 1.49 18.76
N GLY A 68 23.70 1.85 18.19
CA GLY A 68 24.79 0.92 17.90
C GLY A 68 24.55 0.12 16.61
N GLU A 69 25.17 -1.05 16.52
CA GLU A 69 25.06 -1.95 15.36
C GLU A 69 24.28 -3.21 15.74
N PRO A 70 23.33 -3.68 14.91
CA PRO A 70 22.56 -4.88 15.19
C PRO A 70 23.45 -6.15 15.07
N ALA A 71 23.07 -7.21 15.77
CA ALA A 71 23.74 -8.48 15.65
C ALA A 71 23.44 -9.20 14.31
N LEU A 72 22.21 -9.09 13.80
CA LEU A 72 21.75 -9.79 12.60
C LEU A 72 21.69 -8.88 11.38
N PHE A 73 20.80 -7.87 11.39
CA PHE A 73 20.64 -7.02 10.22
C PHE A 73 20.04 -5.63 10.53
N TRP A 74 20.27 -4.71 9.61
CA TRP A 74 19.56 -3.45 9.48
C TRP A 74 18.35 -3.63 8.58
N GLY A 75 17.13 -3.30 9.03
CA GLY A 75 15.92 -3.27 8.22
C GLY A 75 15.58 -1.85 7.83
N ILE A 76 15.40 -1.56 6.54
CA ILE A 76 15.25 -0.18 6.05
C ILE A 76 13.97 -0.04 5.25
N THR A 77 13.16 0.99 5.57
CA THR A 77 11.95 1.36 4.82
C THR A 77 11.88 2.87 4.60
N GLY A 78 11.24 3.28 3.51
CA GLY A 78 10.92 4.69 3.24
C GLY A 78 9.80 5.27 4.10
N GLY A 79 9.09 4.41 4.84
CA GLY A 79 7.89 4.74 5.62
C GLY A 79 6.64 4.10 5.05
N SER A 80 5.48 4.56 5.50
CA SER A 80 4.15 4.08 5.06
C SER A 80 3.83 4.47 3.62
N ILE A 81 4.50 5.50 3.11
CA ILE A 81 4.36 6.01 1.74
C ILE A 81 5.75 6.02 1.09
N ASP A 82 5.80 5.85 -0.23
CA ASP A 82 7.01 6.10 -1.02
C ASP A 82 7.56 7.50 -0.74
N SER A 83 8.85 7.61 -0.42
CA SER A 83 9.47 8.87 0.01
C SER A 83 9.35 9.98 -1.03
N MET A 84 9.44 9.65 -2.32
CA MET A 84 9.29 10.63 -3.39
C MET A 84 7.84 11.12 -3.50
N VAL A 85 6.85 10.24 -3.29
CA VAL A 85 5.42 10.60 -3.27
C VAL A 85 5.08 11.42 -2.03
N ALA A 86 5.69 11.11 -0.89
CA ALA A 86 5.55 11.91 0.33
C ALA A 86 6.15 13.31 0.18
N ASN A 87 7.33 13.41 -0.45
CA ASN A 87 8.06 14.67 -0.58
C ASN A 87 7.54 15.59 -1.69
N TYR A 88 6.95 15.03 -2.76
CA TYR A 88 6.61 15.81 -3.95
C TYR A 88 5.16 15.60 -4.40
N THR A 89 4.61 16.63 -5.01
CA THR A 89 3.34 16.56 -5.74
C THR A 89 3.53 15.87 -7.10
N PRO A 90 2.44 15.44 -7.78
CA PRO A 90 2.53 14.91 -9.16
C PRO A 90 3.15 15.88 -10.18
N LEU A 91 3.19 17.17 -9.86
CA LEU A 91 3.83 18.22 -10.67
C LEU A 91 5.30 18.46 -10.27
N LYS A 92 5.92 17.52 -9.55
CA LYS A 92 7.30 17.58 -9.06
C LYS A 92 7.60 18.79 -8.16
N LYS A 93 6.58 19.40 -7.54
CA LYS A 93 6.76 20.47 -6.55
C LYS A 93 6.91 19.85 -5.16
N ARG A 94 7.91 20.29 -4.40
CA ARG A 94 8.11 19.84 -3.02
C ARG A 94 6.90 20.19 -2.15
N ARG A 95 6.41 19.24 -1.37
CA ARG A 95 5.35 19.48 -0.37
C ARG A 95 5.93 20.24 0.81
N LYS A 96 5.14 21.13 1.39
CA LYS A 96 5.53 21.91 2.57
C LYS A 96 5.29 21.14 3.87
N SER A 97 4.27 20.29 3.89
CA SER A 97 3.85 19.51 5.07
C SER A 97 4.05 18.01 4.86
N ASP A 98 4.28 17.31 5.96
CA ASP A 98 4.34 15.85 6.06
C ASP A 98 3.67 15.45 7.38
N ASP A 99 2.52 14.77 7.29
CA ASP A 99 1.74 14.35 8.44
C ASP A 99 2.42 13.25 9.28
N TYR A 100 3.44 12.59 8.71
CA TYR A 100 4.25 11.58 9.39
C TYR A 100 5.54 12.14 10.02
N THR A 101 5.72 13.45 10.00
CA THR A 101 6.88 14.10 10.61
C THR A 101 6.46 14.91 11.85
N PRO A 102 7.18 14.83 12.99
CA PRO A 102 6.93 15.67 14.15
C PRO A 102 6.97 17.15 13.78
N GLY A 103 5.94 17.91 14.20
CA GLY A 103 5.74 19.31 13.82
C GLY A 103 5.19 19.53 12.42
N GLY A 104 4.96 18.46 11.63
CA GLY A 104 4.25 18.52 10.36
C GLY A 104 4.98 19.15 9.18
N LEU A 105 6.28 19.49 9.31
CA LEU A 105 7.07 20.06 8.22
C LEU A 105 7.81 18.99 7.42
N ASN A 106 7.76 19.08 6.10
CA ASN A 106 8.45 18.13 5.21
C ASN A 106 9.94 18.46 5.05
N THR A 107 10.71 18.29 6.14
CA THR A 107 12.14 18.63 6.21
C THR A 107 13.04 17.46 6.58
N LYS A 108 12.49 16.38 7.17
CA LYS A 108 13.31 15.28 7.72
C LYS A 108 13.48 14.11 6.78
N ARG A 109 12.44 13.73 6.03
CA ARG A 109 12.52 12.57 5.12
C ARG A 109 13.37 12.92 3.90
N PRO A 110 14.50 12.22 3.65
CA PRO A 110 15.28 12.44 2.45
C PRO A 110 14.57 11.91 1.20
N ASP A 111 14.92 12.45 0.04
CA ASP A 111 14.52 11.88 -1.24
C ASP A 111 15.12 10.49 -1.41
N ARG A 112 14.31 9.52 -1.88
CA ARG A 112 14.72 8.10 -1.99
C ARG A 112 15.27 7.57 -0.66
N ALA A 113 14.50 7.73 0.39
CA ALA A 113 14.89 7.48 1.77
C ALA A 113 15.56 6.11 1.97
N VAL A 114 15.03 5.05 1.33
CA VAL A 114 15.60 3.70 1.41
C VAL A 114 17.04 3.67 0.91
N ILE A 115 17.33 4.34 -0.20
CA ILE A 115 18.69 4.40 -0.79
C ILE A 115 19.62 5.22 0.10
N VAL A 116 19.16 6.37 0.58
CA VAL A 116 19.97 7.27 1.41
C VAL A 116 20.36 6.59 2.73
N TYR A 117 19.40 6.01 3.44
CA TYR A 117 19.67 5.33 4.71
C TYR A 117 20.60 4.11 4.53
N ALA A 118 20.36 3.29 3.50
CA ALA A 118 21.20 2.14 3.23
C ALA A 118 22.67 2.54 2.93
N ASN A 119 22.84 3.56 2.09
CA ASN A 119 24.19 4.04 1.75
C ASN A 119 24.89 4.68 2.96
N LEU A 120 24.17 5.42 3.81
CA LEU A 120 24.71 6.01 5.02
C LEU A 120 25.18 4.91 6.00
N ILE A 121 24.38 3.88 6.22
CA ILE A 121 24.76 2.73 7.05
C ILE A 121 26.01 2.04 6.48
N ARG A 122 26.09 1.81 5.15
CA ARG A 122 27.27 1.21 4.51
C ARG A 122 28.55 2.01 4.71
N GLN A 123 28.46 3.34 4.79
CA GLN A 123 29.59 4.21 5.02
C GLN A 123 30.06 4.22 6.49
N CYS A 124 29.13 4.08 7.43
CA CYS A 124 29.37 4.28 8.85
C CYS A 124 29.56 2.99 9.65
N SER A 125 28.95 1.88 9.22
CA SER A 125 29.01 0.61 9.91
C SER A 125 30.44 0.01 9.84
N LYS A 126 30.97 -0.34 11.00
CA LYS A 126 32.27 -1.04 11.13
C LYS A 126 32.13 -2.53 10.85
N LYS A 127 31.02 -3.12 11.27
CA LYS A 127 30.64 -4.50 10.97
C LYS A 127 29.93 -4.49 9.63
N LYS A 128 30.31 -5.33 8.68
CA LYS A 128 29.62 -5.47 7.39
C LYS A 128 28.28 -6.21 7.58
N ASN A 129 27.41 -5.70 8.44
CA ASN A 129 26.13 -6.31 8.74
C ASN A 129 25.21 -6.31 7.52
N THR A 130 24.34 -7.31 7.45
CA THR A 130 23.33 -7.43 6.40
C THR A 130 22.40 -6.22 6.39
N ILE A 131 22.15 -5.67 5.21
CA ILE A 131 21.14 -4.63 5.00
C ILE A 131 19.94 -5.24 4.26
N VAL A 132 18.78 -5.17 4.91
CA VAL A 132 17.51 -5.67 4.41
C VAL A 132 16.59 -4.49 4.09
N LEU A 133 16.17 -4.37 2.84
CA LEU A 133 15.19 -3.37 2.42
C LEU A 133 13.78 -3.92 2.55
N GLY A 134 12.81 -3.06 2.86
CA GLY A 134 11.40 -3.42 2.93
C GLY A 134 10.46 -2.24 2.72
N GLY A 135 9.16 -2.50 2.87
CA GLY A 135 8.11 -1.51 2.67
C GLY A 135 7.79 -1.23 1.20
N ILE A 136 6.83 -0.34 0.98
CA ILE A 136 6.26 -0.09 -0.36
C ILE A 136 7.30 0.47 -1.35
N GLU A 137 8.15 1.40 -0.91
CA GLU A 137 9.18 2.02 -1.76
C GLU A 137 10.14 0.99 -2.35
N ALA A 138 10.63 0.07 -1.53
CA ALA A 138 11.51 -1.01 -1.96
C ALA A 138 10.77 -2.06 -2.79
N SER A 139 9.59 -2.50 -2.35
CA SER A 139 8.79 -3.51 -3.03
C SER A 139 8.47 -3.13 -4.47
N LEU A 140 8.15 -1.87 -4.75
CA LEU A 140 7.79 -1.40 -6.09
C LEU A 140 9.01 -1.19 -7.00
N ARG A 141 10.24 -1.18 -6.45
CA ARG A 141 11.49 -0.99 -7.18
C ARG A 141 12.39 -2.23 -7.17
N ARG A 142 11.81 -3.41 -6.94
CA ARG A 142 12.57 -4.66 -6.77
C ARG A 142 13.16 -5.23 -8.04
N ILE A 143 12.68 -4.81 -9.23
CA ILE A 143 13.26 -5.11 -10.56
C ILE A 143 13.67 -3.82 -11.26
N ALA A 144 14.18 -3.89 -12.49
CA ALA A 144 14.32 -2.69 -13.33
C ALA A 144 12.96 -2.00 -13.50
N HIS A 145 12.93 -0.68 -13.38
CA HIS A 145 11.68 0.07 -13.36
C HIS A 145 11.84 1.48 -13.91
N TYR A 146 10.76 2.04 -14.45
CA TYR A 146 10.72 3.46 -14.77
C TYR A 146 10.58 4.29 -13.50
N ASP A 147 11.50 5.24 -13.30
CA ASP A 147 11.46 6.23 -12.23
C ASP A 147 10.97 7.58 -12.77
N PHE A 148 9.77 7.97 -12.37
CA PHE A 148 9.12 9.21 -12.81
C PHE A 148 9.94 10.48 -12.47
N TRP A 149 10.67 10.45 -11.36
CA TRP A 149 11.38 11.62 -10.85
C TRP A 149 12.62 11.95 -11.67
N SER A 150 13.35 10.92 -12.12
CA SER A 150 14.51 11.05 -13.01
C SER A 150 14.18 10.89 -14.50
N ASP A 151 12.91 10.55 -14.83
CA ASP A 151 12.41 10.26 -16.19
C ASP A 151 13.31 9.24 -16.92
N SER A 152 13.64 8.16 -16.25
CA SER A 152 14.55 7.14 -16.79
C SER A 152 14.27 5.75 -16.21
N ILE A 153 14.72 4.72 -16.91
CA ILE A 153 14.74 3.36 -16.39
C ILE A 153 15.89 3.23 -15.39
N ARG A 154 15.58 2.80 -14.17
CA ARG A 154 16.55 2.52 -13.11
C ARG A 154 16.69 1.01 -12.87
N ARG A 155 17.82 0.62 -12.31
CA ARG A 155 18.09 -0.74 -11.85
C ARG A 155 17.20 -1.10 -10.67
N SER A 156 17.13 -2.39 -10.32
CA SER A 156 16.59 -2.77 -9.02
C SER A 156 17.20 -1.94 -7.89
N ILE A 157 16.37 -1.52 -6.95
CA ILE A 157 16.79 -0.70 -5.79
C ILE A 157 17.90 -1.34 -4.98
N LEU A 158 18.03 -2.68 -4.99
CA LEU A 158 19.13 -3.39 -4.33
C LEU A 158 20.52 -2.94 -4.82
N PHE A 159 20.65 -2.66 -6.11
CA PHE A 159 21.92 -2.17 -6.67
C PHE A 159 22.21 -0.72 -6.28
N ASP A 160 21.17 0.14 -6.30
CA ASP A 160 21.32 1.55 -5.99
C ASP A 160 21.55 1.79 -4.48
N ALA A 161 20.88 1.01 -3.64
CA ALA A 161 21.02 1.05 -2.18
C ALA A 161 22.25 0.28 -1.67
N LYS A 162 22.94 -0.52 -2.53
CA LYS A 162 24.01 -1.44 -2.13
C LYS A 162 23.61 -2.34 -0.97
N ALA A 163 22.35 -2.77 -0.97
CA ALA A 163 21.77 -3.64 0.05
C ALA A 163 21.91 -5.12 -0.34
N ASP A 164 21.76 -6.01 0.63
CA ASP A 164 21.97 -7.44 0.44
C ASP A 164 20.68 -8.16 0.07
N ILE A 165 19.60 -7.84 0.78
CA ILE A 165 18.31 -8.52 0.67
C ILE A 165 17.20 -7.46 0.59
N LEU A 166 16.12 -7.79 -0.13
CA LEU A 166 14.88 -7.03 -0.13
C LEU A 166 13.74 -7.99 0.21
N VAL A 167 13.00 -7.70 1.27
CA VAL A 167 11.74 -8.35 1.62
C VAL A 167 10.61 -7.56 0.98
N TYR A 168 9.82 -8.18 0.12
CA TYR A 168 8.74 -7.49 -0.58
C TYR A 168 7.36 -8.03 -0.19
N GLY A 169 6.34 -7.23 -0.41
CA GLY A 169 4.98 -7.54 0.02
C GLY A 169 4.78 -7.31 1.52
N MET A 170 3.91 -8.11 2.13
CA MET A 170 3.66 -8.10 3.57
C MET A 170 4.79 -8.82 4.29
N GLY A 171 5.57 -8.09 5.06
CA GLY A 171 6.87 -8.51 5.56
C GLY A 171 6.90 -9.28 6.87
N GLU A 172 5.78 -9.43 7.60
CA GLU A 172 5.76 -9.91 8.98
C GLU A 172 6.37 -11.31 9.15
N TYR A 173 5.96 -12.26 8.33
CA TYR A 173 6.45 -13.62 8.36
C TYR A 173 7.78 -13.82 7.63
N PRO A 174 7.96 -13.26 6.41
CA PRO A 174 9.25 -13.35 5.73
C PRO A 174 10.41 -12.80 6.56
N VAL A 175 10.21 -11.71 7.31
CA VAL A 175 11.29 -11.11 8.10
C VAL A 175 11.68 -11.97 9.31
N ILE A 176 10.71 -12.66 9.92
CA ILE A 176 10.97 -13.62 11.02
C ILE A 176 11.77 -14.81 10.49
N GLU A 177 11.36 -15.36 9.34
CA GLU A 177 12.07 -16.48 8.73
C GLU A 177 13.50 -16.09 8.32
N LEU A 178 13.66 -14.89 7.77
CA LEU A 178 14.98 -14.33 7.46
C LEU A 178 15.84 -14.18 8.73
N ALA A 179 15.27 -13.66 9.82
CA ALA A 179 15.98 -13.53 11.09
C ALA A 179 16.42 -14.90 11.63
N ARG A 180 15.58 -15.92 11.52
CA ARG A 180 15.92 -17.32 11.90
C ARG A 180 17.07 -17.87 11.05
N SER A 181 17.00 -17.72 9.74
CA SER A 181 18.06 -18.18 8.83
C SER A 181 19.39 -17.52 9.16
N LEU A 182 19.40 -16.19 9.32
CA LEU A 182 20.62 -15.44 9.66
C LEU A 182 21.18 -15.80 11.04
N SER A 183 20.32 -15.97 12.05
CA SER A 183 20.76 -16.31 13.41
C SER A 183 21.32 -17.73 13.51
N SER A 184 20.83 -18.65 12.67
CA SER A 184 21.31 -20.05 12.62
C SER A 184 22.44 -20.28 11.64
N GLY A 185 22.86 -19.24 10.88
CA GLY A 185 23.86 -19.38 9.80
C GLY A 185 23.37 -20.20 8.60
N ASN A 186 22.04 -20.38 8.46
CA ASN A 186 21.45 -21.11 7.34
C ASN A 186 21.36 -20.23 6.08
N ASP A 187 21.37 -20.88 4.91
CA ASP A 187 21.16 -20.19 3.64
C ASP A 187 19.70 -19.73 3.52
N TYR A 188 19.50 -18.48 3.14
CA TYR A 188 18.18 -17.85 2.90
C TYR A 188 17.79 -17.78 1.42
N LYS A 189 18.68 -18.21 0.51
CA LYS A 189 18.51 -17.96 -0.93
C LYS A 189 17.26 -18.60 -1.54
N ASP A 190 16.76 -19.68 -0.96
CA ASP A 190 15.53 -20.36 -1.40
C ASP A 190 14.27 -19.80 -0.72
N MET A 191 14.43 -18.84 0.19
CA MET A 191 13.32 -18.27 0.94
C MET A 191 12.39 -17.48 0.02
N ARG A 192 11.09 -17.64 0.18
CA ARG A 192 10.07 -16.91 -0.56
C ARG A 192 9.94 -15.47 -0.05
N GLY A 193 9.43 -14.57 -0.91
CA GLY A 193 9.14 -13.18 -0.56
C GLY A 193 10.37 -12.29 -0.49
N ILE A 194 11.50 -12.73 -1.02
CA ILE A 194 12.75 -11.94 -1.04
C ILE A 194 13.32 -11.75 -2.44
N CYS A 195 14.13 -10.70 -2.55
CA CYS A 195 15.07 -10.51 -3.67
C CYS A 195 16.49 -10.37 -3.11
N PHE A 196 17.48 -10.83 -3.85
CA PHE A 196 18.90 -10.68 -3.52
C PHE A 196 19.77 -10.62 -4.78
N ILE A 197 21.06 -10.31 -4.63
CA ILE A 197 22.01 -10.23 -5.75
C ILE A 197 22.90 -11.46 -5.77
N SER A 198 22.98 -12.15 -6.93
CA SER A 198 23.86 -13.28 -7.19
C SER A 198 24.92 -12.95 -8.23
N LYS A 199 26.09 -13.61 -8.14
CA LYS A 199 27.11 -13.59 -9.20
C LYS A 199 26.74 -14.52 -10.35
N GLU A 200 26.04 -15.60 -10.05
CA GLU A 200 25.66 -16.65 -10.98
C GLU A 200 24.14 -16.63 -11.19
N LYS A 201 23.71 -17.06 -12.39
CA LYS A 201 22.29 -17.25 -12.71
C LYS A 201 21.76 -18.46 -11.92
N PRO A 202 20.66 -18.33 -11.16
CA PRO A 202 20.00 -19.48 -10.55
C PRO A 202 19.48 -20.45 -11.63
N GLN A 203 19.50 -21.76 -11.32
CA GLN A 203 19.06 -22.78 -12.28
C GLN A 203 17.54 -22.73 -12.53
N ASP A 204 16.73 -22.56 -11.48
CA ASP A 204 15.27 -22.64 -11.52
C ASP A 204 14.61 -21.25 -11.50
N CYS A 205 15.04 -20.32 -12.37
CA CYS A 205 14.40 -19.01 -12.52
C CYS A 205 14.04 -18.70 -13.97
N LEU A 206 12.89 -18.04 -14.14
CA LEU A 206 12.51 -17.43 -15.42
C LEU A 206 13.33 -16.15 -15.61
N GLU A 207 14.13 -16.08 -16.67
CA GLU A 207 14.97 -14.93 -16.95
C GLU A 207 14.15 -13.81 -17.62
N LEU A 208 14.22 -12.64 -17.04
CA LEU A 208 13.69 -11.39 -17.61
C LEU A 208 14.71 -10.79 -18.59
N PRO A 209 14.25 -10.02 -19.59
CA PRO A 209 15.15 -9.16 -20.36
C PRO A 209 16.12 -8.40 -19.44
N SER A 210 17.40 -8.32 -19.83
CA SER A 210 18.42 -7.69 -18.99
C SER A 210 18.13 -6.21 -18.76
N TYR A 211 18.71 -5.64 -17.71
CA TYR A 211 18.61 -4.19 -17.46
C TYR A 211 19.08 -3.39 -18.69
N GLU A 212 20.16 -3.81 -19.32
CA GLU A 212 20.73 -3.15 -20.49
C GLU A 212 19.78 -3.20 -21.71
N ASP A 213 19.05 -4.31 -21.86
CA ASP A 213 18.06 -4.46 -22.94
C ASP A 213 16.83 -3.60 -22.69
N VAL A 214 16.29 -3.60 -21.45
CA VAL A 214 15.09 -2.80 -21.13
C VAL A 214 15.33 -1.29 -21.15
N VAL A 215 16.57 -0.85 -20.97
CA VAL A 215 16.95 0.58 -21.12
C VAL A 215 16.95 0.99 -22.60
N LYS A 216 17.31 0.08 -23.51
CA LYS A 216 17.49 0.38 -24.95
C LYS A 216 16.24 0.12 -25.77
N ASP A 217 15.44 -0.89 -25.37
CA ASP A 217 14.29 -1.35 -26.15
C ASP A 217 13.00 -1.30 -25.31
N VAL A 218 12.04 -0.52 -25.81
CA VAL A 218 10.70 -0.41 -25.21
C VAL A 218 9.96 -1.74 -25.20
N ASN A 219 10.15 -2.58 -26.23
CA ASN A 219 9.50 -3.89 -26.26
C ASN A 219 10.07 -4.84 -25.20
N ALA A 220 11.39 -4.81 -25.00
CA ALA A 220 12.02 -5.55 -23.91
C ALA A 220 11.51 -5.10 -22.53
N PHE A 221 11.26 -3.80 -22.35
CA PHE A 221 10.67 -3.27 -21.12
C PHE A 221 9.22 -3.75 -20.92
N ILE A 222 8.42 -3.76 -21.99
CA ILE A 222 7.02 -4.28 -21.95
C ILE A 222 7.02 -5.78 -21.63
N GLU A 223 7.86 -6.58 -22.29
CA GLU A 223 7.99 -8.03 -22.04
C GLU A 223 8.40 -8.33 -20.60
N MET A 224 9.45 -7.65 -20.12
CA MET A 224 9.89 -7.75 -18.73
C MET A 224 8.73 -7.48 -17.76
N PHE A 225 7.99 -6.39 -18.00
CA PHE A 225 6.89 -5.98 -17.12
C PHE A 225 5.76 -7.00 -17.11
N HIS A 226 5.33 -7.49 -18.26
CA HIS A 226 4.31 -8.53 -18.35
C HIS A 226 4.71 -9.80 -17.63
N THR A 227 5.95 -10.25 -17.84
CA THR A 227 6.48 -11.44 -17.21
C THR A 227 6.55 -11.28 -15.69
N PHE A 228 7.05 -10.15 -15.23
CA PHE A 228 7.08 -9.81 -13.80
C PHE A 228 5.66 -9.76 -13.19
N TYR A 229 4.73 -9.05 -13.84
CA TYR A 229 3.37 -8.90 -13.32
C TYR A 229 2.64 -10.24 -13.19
N ARG A 230 2.75 -11.11 -14.19
CA ARG A 230 2.14 -12.45 -14.17
C ARG A 230 2.72 -13.36 -13.10
N ASN A 231 3.99 -13.17 -12.73
CA ASN A 231 4.67 -13.99 -11.72
C ASN A 231 4.60 -13.38 -10.31
N ASN A 232 3.80 -12.34 -10.10
CA ASN A 232 3.55 -11.78 -8.76
C ASN A 232 2.46 -12.57 -7.97
N ASP A 233 2.00 -13.69 -8.49
CA ASP A 233 1.08 -14.58 -7.79
C ASP A 233 1.87 -15.54 -6.88
N PRO A 234 1.52 -15.63 -5.58
CA PRO A 234 2.22 -16.50 -4.65
C PRO A 234 2.03 -18.01 -4.92
N ILE A 235 1.02 -18.42 -5.68
CA ILE A 235 0.72 -19.84 -5.92
C ILE A 235 1.27 -20.30 -7.28
N THR A 236 0.96 -19.56 -8.34
CA THR A 236 1.31 -19.93 -9.72
C THR A 236 2.56 -19.25 -10.25
N GLY A 237 3.06 -18.21 -9.57
CA GLY A 237 4.24 -17.46 -9.98
C GLY A 237 5.53 -18.29 -9.92
N ASN A 238 6.48 -17.94 -10.78
CA ASN A 238 7.82 -18.51 -10.80
C ASN A 238 8.81 -17.57 -10.11
N SER A 239 9.96 -18.10 -9.69
CA SER A 239 11.11 -17.29 -9.37
C SER A 239 11.62 -16.64 -10.65
N LEU A 240 12.06 -15.38 -10.56
CA LEU A 240 12.56 -14.60 -11.68
C LEU A 240 14.02 -14.25 -11.45
N CYS A 241 14.76 -14.06 -12.52
CA CYS A 241 16.07 -13.43 -12.44
C CYS A 241 16.23 -12.39 -13.55
N GLN A 242 16.99 -11.33 -13.26
CA GLN A 242 17.30 -10.27 -14.21
C GLN A 242 18.78 -9.95 -14.19
N ARG A 243 19.44 -9.99 -15.34
CA ARG A 243 20.84 -9.63 -15.45
C ARG A 243 21.04 -8.13 -15.38
N HIS A 244 22.01 -7.69 -14.56
CA HIS A 244 22.46 -6.31 -14.39
C HIS A 244 23.99 -6.30 -14.51
N GLY A 245 24.52 -6.05 -15.68
CA GLY A 245 25.96 -6.18 -15.98
C GLY A 245 26.44 -7.62 -15.78
N LYS A 246 27.36 -7.83 -14.84
CA LYS A 246 27.95 -9.16 -14.51
C LYS A 246 27.25 -9.88 -13.35
N ARG A 247 26.14 -9.35 -12.83
CA ARG A 247 25.40 -9.91 -11.69
C ARG A 247 23.95 -10.11 -12.03
N TYR A 248 23.28 -10.95 -11.28
CA TYR A 248 21.86 -11.23 -11.38
C TYR A 248 21.12 -10.71 -10.16
N LEU A 249 20.04 -9.98 -10.38
CA LEU A 249 18.98 -9.87 -9.42
C LEU A 249 18.22 -11.20 -9.41
N VAL A 250 18.06 -11.81 -8.27
CA VAL A 250 17.19 -12.97 -8.04
C VAL A 250 15.95 -12.49 -7.32
N HIS A 251 14.79 -12.84 -7.85
CA HIS A 251 13.48 -12.52 -7.29
C HIS A 251 12.75 -13.84 -7.04
N ASN A 252 12.77 -14.30 -5.81
CA ASN A 252 12.09 -15.53 -5.42
C ASN A 252 10.57 -15.38 -5.50
N LYS A 253 9.86 -16.51 -5.52
CA LYS A 253 8.38 -16.51 -5.50
C LYS A 253 7.85 -15.67 -4.35
N PRO A 254 6.70 -14.99 -4.53
CA PRO A 254 6.07 -14.26 -3.44
C PRO A 254 5.78 -15.16 -2.21
N TRP A 255 5.79 -14.56 -1.03
CA TRP A 255 5.35 -15.26 0.18
C TRP A 255 3.90 -15.75 0.02
N PRO A 256 3.53 -16.93 0.53
CA PRO A 256 2.14 -17.41 0.47
C PRO A 256 1.16 -16.40 1.08
N PRO A 257 -0.08 -16.33 0.59
CA PRO A 257 -1.11 -15.54 1.25
C PRO A 257 -1.26 -16.01 2.70
N LEU A 258 -1.38 -15.07 3.62
CA LEU A 258 -1.61 -15.39 5.02
C LEU A 258 -2.95 -16.13 5.17
N ARG A 259 -3.01 -17.08 6.09
CA ARG A 259 -4.29 -17.65 6.54
C ARG A 259 -4.96 -16.65 7.49
N GLU A 260 -6.27 -16.80 7.71
CA GLU A 260 -7.06 -15.91 8.58
C GLU A 260 -6.39 -15.71 9.95
N HIS A 261 -6.03 -16.81 10.63
CA HIS A 261 -5.40 -16.76 11.96
C HIS A 261 -3.98 -16.16 11.94
N GLU A 262 -3.25 -16.27 10.85
CA GLU A 262 -1.94 -15.63 10.71
C GLU A 262 -2.10 -14.11 10.55
N LEU A 263 -3.12 -13.68 9.81
CA LEU A 263 -3.45 -12.27 9.70
C LEU A 263 -3.94 -11.72 11.05
N ASP A 264 -4.80 -12.44 11.77
CA ASP A 264 -5.23 -12.09 13.12
C ASP A 264 -4.04 -11.87 14.06
N ALA A 265 -3.09 -12.81 14.06
CA ALA A 265 -1.90 -12.75 14.90
C ALA A 265 -1.02 -11.51 14.64
N ALA A 266 -1.03 -10.95 13.41
CA ALA A 266 -0.33 -9.73 13.06
C ALA A 266 -1.01 -8.47 13.65
N TYR A 267 -2.30 -8.51 13.88
CA TYR A 267 -3.05 -7.41 14.53
C TYR A 267 -3.12 -7.54 16.06
N GLU A 268 -2.80 -8.71 16.61
CA GLU A 268 -2.79 -9.03 18.05
C GLU A 268 -1.41 -8.86 18.71
N LEU A 269 -0.54 -8.03 18.12
CA LEU A 269 0.82 -7.78 18.63
C LEU A 269 0.88 -6.80 19.81
N GLY A 270 -0.26 -6.30 20.29
CA GLY A 270 -0.33 -5.40 21.45
C GLY A 270 0.24 -4.01 21.16
N PHE A 271 -0.44 -3.24 20.31
CA PHE A 271 -0.04 -1.88 19.94
C PHE A 271 -0.51 -0.84 20.96
N GLU A 272 0.34 0.15 21.27
CA GLU A 272 0.01 1.29 22.14
C GLU A 272 -0.96 2.28 21.47
N ARG A 273 -1.03 2.30 20.14
CA ARG A 273 -1.80 3.26 19.33
C ARG A 273 -1.48 4.71 19.65
N GLU A 274 -0.23 4.96 19.93
CA GLU A 274 0.31 6.27 20.26
C GLU A 274 1.62 6.53 19.50
N VAL A 275 1.96 7.81 19.39
CA VAL A 275 3.28 8.25 18.94
C VAL A 275 4.29 7.94 20.04
N HIS A 276 5.46 7.42 19.67
CA HIS A 276 6.53 7.16 20.63
C HIS A 276 6.91 8.46 21.39
N PRO A 277 7.13 8.43 22.73
CA PRO A 277 7.42 9.63 23.51
C PRO A 277 8.60 10.46 23.00
N HIS A 278 9.64 9.80 22.49
CA HIS A 278 10.77 10.49 21.87
C HIS A 278 10.37 11.36 20.68
N GLU A 279 9.46 10.86 19.81
CA GLU A 279 8.95 11.61 18.66
C GLU A 279 7.99 12.72 19.10
N GLN A 280 7.14 12.43 20.08
CA GLN A 280 6.17 13.39 20.61
C GLN A 280 6.85 14.61 21.23
N ALA A 281 8.02 14.43 21.84
CA ALA A 281 8.84 15.54 22.36
C ALA A 281 9.36 16.48 21.26
N LEU A 282 9.46 16.00 20.02
CA LEU A 282 9.88 16.78 18.86
C LEU A 282 8.73 17.53 18.17
N GLY A 283 7.49 17.23 18.52
CA GLY A 283 6.29 17.87 17.97
C GLY A 283 5.15 16.88 17.70
N GLU A 284 3.99 17.43 17.36
CA GLU A 284 2.81 16.65 17.01
C GLU A 284 2.99 15.88 15.69
N VAL A 285 2.55 14.62 15.65
CA VAL A 285 2.52 13.78 14.44
C VAL A 285 1.07 13.59 14.02
N LYS A 286 0.63 14.33 13.02
CA LYS A 286 -0.79 14.40 12.61
C LYS A 286 -1.37 13.08 12.11
N ALA A 287 -0.55 12.22 11.50
CA ALA A 287 -1.00 10.93 10.98
C ALA A 287 -1.71 10.07 12.03
N ILE A 288 -1.36 10.20 13.32
CA ILE A 288 -1.99 9.45 14.40
C ILE A 288 -3.50 9.72 14.51
N GLU A 289 -3.96 10.91 14.18
CA GLU A 289 -5.37 11.29 14.30
C GLU A 289 -6.29 10.43 13.44
N THR A 290 -5.82 9.98 12.29
CA THR A 290 -6.61 9.16 11.36
C THR A 290 -6.48 7.67 11.60
N ILE A 291 -5.37 7.20 12.21
CA ILE A 291 -5.08 5.77 12.35
C ILE A 291 -5.25 5.23 13.76
N ARG A 292 -5.27 6.08 14.81
CA ARG A 292 -5.30 5.64 16.21
C ARG A 292 -6.44 4.67 16.49
N PHE A 293 -7.65 5.00 16.08
CA PHE A 293 -8.87 4.25 16.33
C PHE A 293 -9.51 3.74 15.02
N SER A 294 -8.68 3.38 14.06
CA SER A 294 -9.10 2.68 12.85
C SER A 294 -8.81 1.19 12.97
N ILE A 295 -9.64 0.37 12.34
CA ILE A 295 -9.55 -1.10 12.36
C ILE A 295 -9.46 -1.59 10.92
N THR A 296 -8.40 -2.31 10.60
CA THR A 296 -8.25 -3.01 9.32
C THR A 296 -8.97 -4.35 9.39
N THR A 297 -9.91 -4.59 8.48
CA THR A 297 -10.67 -5.85 8.41
C THR A 297 -10.06 -6.88 7.49
N HIS A 298 -9.32 -6.45 6.47
CA HIS A 298 -8.71 -7.31 5.46
C HIS A 298 -7.54 -6.61 4.78
N ARG A 299 -6.70 -7.38 4.10
CA ARG A 299 -5.60 -6.92 3.23
C ARG A 299 -5.80 -7.44 1.82
N GLY A 300 -5.12 -6.81 0.85
CA GLY A 300 -5.23 -7.14 -0.57
C GLY A 300 -6.45 -6.50 -1.24
N CYS A 301 -6.43 -6.48 -2.57
CA CYS A 301 -7.51 -5.88 -3.36
C CYS A 301 -7.67 -6.62 -4.70
N MET A 302 -8.86 -7.15 -4.95
CA MET A 302 -9.20 -7.85 -6.21
C MET A 302 -9.38 -6.90 -7.40
N GLY A 303 -9.31 -5.58 -7.18
CA GLY A 303 -9.52 -4.56 -8.21
C GLY A 303 -8.48 -4.57 -9.30
N GLN A 304 -7.21 -4.77 -8.95
CA GLN A 304 -6.08 -4.77 -9.89
C GLN A 304 -6.12 -3.60 -10.89
N CYS A 305 -6.55 -2.40 -10.44
CA CYS A 305 -6.59 -1.22 -11.29
C CYS A 305 -5.17 -0.89 -11.80
N ASN A 306 -5.04 -0.53 -13.08
CA ASN A 306 -3.75 -0.36 -13.73
C ASN A 306 -2.84 0.70 -13.11
N PHE A 307 -3.41 1.69 -12.42
CA PHE A 307 -2.67 2.77 -11.75
C PHE A 307 -2.31 2.47 -10.30
N CYS A 308 -2.87 1.40 -9.69
CA CYS A 308 -2.81 1.16 -8.26
C CYS A 308 -1.72 0.14 -7.91
N ALA A 309 -0.87 0.48 -6.95
CA ALA A 309 0.21 -0.39 -6.47
C ALA A 309 -0.22 -1.37 -5.37
N ILE A 310 -1.42 -1.27 -4.84
CA ILE A 310 -1.90 -2.11 -3.72
C ILE A 310 -1.81 -3.60 -4.07
N SER A 311 -2.30 -4.01 -5.23
CA SER A 311 -2.23 -5.41 -5.65
C SER A 311 -0.80 -5.94 -5.84
N MET A 312 0.17 -5.05 -6.10
CA MET A 312 1.59 -5.39 -6.25
C MET A 312 2.33 -5.47 -4.91
N HIS A 313 1.79 -4.84 -3.88
CA HIS A 313 2.38 -4.81 -2.53
C HIS A 313 1.63 -5.72 -1.55
N GLU A 314 0.31 -5.57 -1.42
CA GLU A 314 -0.51 -6.38 -0.50
C GLU A 314 -1.02 -7.68 -1.12
N GLY A 315 -1.05 -7.76 -2.46
CA GLY A 315 -1.58 -8.88 -3.21
C GLY A 315 -2.93 -8.60 -3.87
N ALA A 316 -3.24 -9.39 -4.89
CA ALA A 316 -4.50 -9.33 -5.64
C ALA A 316 -5.60 -10.24 -5.05
N CYS A 317 -5.29 -11.01 -4.01
CA CYS A 317 -6.26 -11.78 -3.24
C CYS A 317 -6.61 -11.04 -1.96
N VAL A 318 -7.87 -11.04 -1.59
CA VAL A 318 -8.32 -10.51 -0.29
C VAL A 318 -8.14 -11.58 0.77
N VAL A 319 -7.44 -11.22 1.84
CA VAL A 319 -7.32 -12.02 3.06
C VAL A 319 -8.01 -11.27 4.19
N SER A 320 -9.07 -11.85 4.72
CA SER A 320 -9.88 -11.24 5.79
C SER A 320 -9.44 -11.73 7.16
N ARG A 321 -9.50 -10.85 8.14
CA ARG A 321 -9.39 -11.21 9.56
C ARG A 321 -10.64 -11.93 10.01
N SER A 322 -10.51 -12.72 11.08
CA SER A 322 -11.66 -13.29 11.75
C SER A 322 -12.49 -12.20 12.43
N GLU A 323 -13.79 -12.43 12.51
CA GLU A 323 -14.70 -11.52 13.20
C GLU A 323 -14.33 -11.40 14.69
N GLY A 324 -13.91 -12.52 15.32
CA GLY A 324 -13.46 -12.55 16.70
C GLY A 324 -12.27 -11.63 16.97
N SER A 325 -11.25 -11.65 16.11
CA SER A 325 -10.08 -10.77 16.21
C SER A 325 -10.46 -9.29 16.10
N ILE A 326 -11.34 -8.94 15.14
CA ILE A 326 -11.81 -7.57 14.94
C ILE A 326 -12.63 -7.07 16.15
N ILE A 327 -13.52 -7.90 16.68
CA ILE A 327 -14.33 -7.56 17.86
C ILE A 327 -13.45 -7.40 19.10
N ALA A 328 -12.49 -8.29 19.33
CA ALA A 328 -11.54 -8.20 20.45
C ALA A 328 -10.71 -6.92 20.37
N GLU A 329 -10.23 -6.55 19.17
CA GLU A 329 -9.55 -5.27 18.94
C GLU A 329 -10.45 -4.09 19.27
N ALA A 330 -11.69 -4.06 18.77
CA ALA A 330 -12.65 -2.99 19.04
C ALA A 330 -12.96 -2.86 20.54
N GLN A 331 -13.09 -3.98 21.26
CA GLN A 331 -13.25 -3.99 22.72
C GLN A 331 -12.02 -3.40 23.42
N SER A 332 -10.82 -3.75 22.99
CA SER A 332 -9.58 -3.19 23.57
C SER A 332 -9.48 -1.67 23.41
N LEU A 333 -10.00 -1.12 22.31
CA LEU A 333 -10.04 0.34 22.09
C LEU A 333 -10.87 1.05 23.16
N THR A 334 -11.92 0.44 23.69
CA THR A 334 -12.79 1.07 24.71
C THR A 334 -12.06 1.36 26.00
N SER A 335 -10.98 0.64 26.30
CA SER A 335 -10.12 0.84 27.47
C SER A 335 -9.01 1.88 27.25
N HIS A 336 -8.83 2.37 26.03
CA HIS A 336 -7.78 3.33 25.73
C HIS A 336 -8.12 4.73 26.28
N PRO A 337 -7.22 5.41 27.03
CA PRO A 337 -7.54 6.67 27.75
C PRO A 337 -8.09 7.80 26.84
N ARG A 338 -7.68 7.82 25.56
CA ARG A 338 -8.10 8.84 24.58
C ARG A 338 -9.33 8.42 23.77
N PHE A 339 -9.87 7.22 23.99
CA PHE A 339 -11.02 6.77 23.22
C PHE A 339 -12.31 7.46 23.67
N LYS A 340 -13.00 8.10 22.72
CA LYS A 340 -14.25 8.84 22.98
C LYS A 340 -15.50 8.10 22.46
N GLY A 341 -15.36 6.83 22.11
CA GLY A 341 -16.43 6.00 21.57
C GLY A 341 -16.55 6.01 20.03
N TYR A 342 -15.55 6.52 19.32
CA TYR A 342 -15.59 6.63 17.87
C TYR A 342 -14.48 5.80 17.22
N ILE A 343 -14.87 4.76 16.47
CA ILE A 343 -13.97 4.09 15.54
C ILE A 343 -14.03 4.88 14.23
N GLN A 344 -12.88 5.37 13.80
CA GLN A 344 -12.77 6.33 12.69
C GLN A 344 -12.92 5.69 11.32
N ASP A 345 -12.45 4.45 11.18
CA ASP A 345 -12.63 3.64 9.97
C ASP A 345 -12.65 2.15 10.31
N VAL A 346 -13.55 1.41 9.68
CA VAL A 346 -13.61 -0.05 9.69
C VAL A 346 -13.56 -0.51 8.24
N GLY A 347 -12.40 -0.95 7.78
CA GLY A 347 -12.24 -1.26 6.36
C GLY A 347 -10.88 -1.88 6.01
N GLY A 348 -10.50 -1.72 4.75
CA GLY A 348 -9.25 -2.18 4.17
C GLY A 348 -8.91 -1.35 2.94
N PRO A 349 -8.02 -1.81 2.05
CA PRO A 349 -7.62 -1.08 0.83
C PRO A 349 -8.80 -0.67 -0.07
N THR A 350 -9.87 -1.45 -0.01
CA THR A 350 -11.20 -1.14 -0.56
C THR A 350 -12.21 -1.51 0.51
N ALA A 351 -12.93 -0.55 1.05
CA ALA A 351 -13.70 -0.72 2.29
C ALA A 351 -14.67 -1.92 2.28
N ASN A 352 -15.28 -2.23 1.14
CA ASN A 352 -16.32 -3.25 1.00
C ASN A 352 -15.86 -4.54 0.31
N MET A 353 -14.69 -5.06 0.67
CA MET A 353 -14.22 -6.38 0.20
C MET A 353 -14.03 -7.41 1.33
N TYR A 354 -14.45 -7.10 2.55
CA TYR A 354 -14.35 -8.02 3.68
C TYR A 354 -15.16 -9.30 3.45
N GLY A 355 -14.51 -10.43 3.58
CA GLY A 355 -15.12 -11.75 3.39
C GLY A 355 -15.29 -12.18 1.94
N PHE A 356 -14.84 -11.40 0.95
CA PHE A 356 -14.92 -11.78 -0.45
C PHE A 356 -13.89 -12.85 -0.79
N ALA A 357 -14.30 -13.84 -1.57
CA ALA A 357 -13.45 -14.91 -2.04
C ALA A 357 -13.87 -15.38 -3.44
N CYS A 358 -12.94 -15.94 -4.18
CA CYS A 358 -13.26 -16.60 -5.44
C CYS A 358 -13.78 -18.02 -5.17
N THR A 359 -14.95 -18.37 -5.68
CA THR A 359 -15.57 -19.69 -5.46
C THR A 359 -14.87 -20.84 -6.20
N VAL A 360 -14.06 -20.53 -7.21
CA VAL A 360 -13.39 -21.54 -8.06
C VAL A 360 -11.88 -21.61 -7.78
N ASN A 361 -11.25 -20.49 -7.47
CA ASN A 361 -9.79 -20.38 -7.40
C ASN A 361 -9.23 -20.19 -5.98
N ASN A 362 -10.02 -20.45 -4.92
CA ASN A 362 -9.63 -20.20 -3.53
C ASN A 362 -8.25 -20.76 -3.13
N HIS A 363 -7.73 -21.76 -3.87
CA HIS A 363 -6.43 -22.37 -3.58
C HIS A 363 -5.56 -22.58 -4.83
N LYS A 364 -5.95 -21.99 -5.98
CA LYS A 364 -5.28 -22.20 -7.29
C LYS A 364 -4.53 -20.96 -7.79
N GLY A 365 -4.45 -19.90 -6.97
CA GLY A 365 -3.81 -18.64 -7.34
C GLY A 365 -4.71 -17.68 -8.12
N ILE A 366 -4.11 -16.60 -8.61
CA ILE A 366 -4.80 -15.57 -9.39
C ILE A 366 -5.18 -16.18 -10.75
N CYS A 367 -6.42 -15.91 -11.19
CA CYS A 367 -6.88 -16.33 -12.49
C CYS A 367 -6.05 -15.67 -13.61
N ASN A 368 -5.36 -16.47 -14.41
CA ASN A 368 -4.56 -15.99 -15.54
C ASN A 368 -5.40 -15.65 -16.80
N ARG A 369 -6.70 -16.03 -16.82
CA ARG A 369 -7.61 -15.79 -17.95
C ARG A 369 -8.25 -14.42 -17.93
N ARG A 370 -8.54 -13.88 -16.72
CA ARG A 370 -9.19 -12.57 -16.54
C ARG A 370 -8.96 -12.01 -15.13
N ARG A 371 -9.11 -10.69 -14.99
CA ARG A 371 -9.19 -10.05 -13.67
C ARG A 371 -10.58 -10.25 -13.05
N CYS A 372 -10.67 -10.20 -11.72
CA CYS A 372 -11.93 -10.42 -11.00
C CYS A 372 -12.97 -9.33 -11.25
N LEU A 373 -12.52 -8.09 -11.46
CA LEU A 373 -13.40 -6.91 -11.58
C LEU A 373 -13.30 -6.19 -12.92
N TYR A 374 -12.58 -6.72 -13.91
CA TYR A 374 -12.42 -6.08 -15.22
C TYR A 374 -12.29 -7.13 -16.33
N PRO A 375 -12.91 -6.92 -17.54
CA PRO A 375 -13.77 -5.77 -17.93
C PRO A 375 -15.12 -5.74 -17.22
N ASP A 376 -15.58 -6.88 -16.75
CA ASP A 376 -16.81 -7.07 -16.00
C ASP A 376 -16.53 -7.85 -14.71
N ILE A 377 -17.40 -7.72 -13.73
CA ILE A 377 -17.32 -8.49 -12.48
C ILE A 377 -17.44 -9.98 -12.80
N CYS A 378 -16.46 -10.75 -12.32
CA CYS A 378 -16.42 -12.19 -12.53
C CYS A 378 -17.58 -12.89 -11.80
N THR A 379 -18.32 -13.76 -12.50
CA THR A 379 -19.44 -14.53 -11.92
C THR A 379 -19.02 -15.50 -10.82
N HIS A 380 -17.73 -15.88 -10.79
CA HIS A 380 -17.16 -16.73 -9.74
C HIS A 380 -16.66 -15.95 -8.51
N LEU A 381 -16.80 -14.64 -8.51
CA LEU A 381 -16.48 -13.83 -7.33
C LEU A 381 -17.67 -13.86 -6.37
N GLY A 382 -17.48 -14.44 -5.20
CA GLY A 382 -18.49 -14.51 -4.15
C GLY A 382 -18.69 -13.12 -3.51
N ILE A 383 -19.48 -12.26 -4.16
CA ILE A 383 -19.81 -10.93 -3.64
C ILE A 383 -20.98 -11.07 -2.69
N LYS A 384 -20.73 -11.00 -1.39
CA LYS A 384 -21.76 -11.06 -0.34
C LYS A 384 -21.40 -10.13 0.79
N HIS A 385 -22.11 -9.02 0.91
CA HIS A 385 -21.88 -8.02 1.96
C HIS A 385 -22.50 -8.39 3.31
N ASN A 386 -23.21 -9.53 3.44
CA ASN A 386 -23.80 -9.95 4.72
C ASN A 386 -22.76 -10.05 5.83
N ARG A 387 -21.61 -10.71 5.59
CA ARG A 387 -20.54 -10.87 6.59
C ARG A 387 -20.05 -9.52 7.11
N GLN A 388 -19.85 -8.55 6.22
CA GLN A 388 -19.43 -7.20 6.63
C GLN A 388 -20.55 -6.44 7.35
N LYS A 389 -21.78 -6.57 6.88
CA LYS A 389 -22.94 -5.97 7.54
C LYS A 389 -23.08 -6.49 8.98
N ASP A 390 -23.05 -7.81 9.17
CA ASP A 390 -23.18 -8.44 10.49
C ASP A 390 -22.02 -8.03 11.43
N LEU A 391 -20.79 -7.94 10.91
CA LEU A 391 -19.63 -7.40 11.65
C LEU A 391 -19.89 -5.96 12.13
N LEU A 392 -20.38 -5.09 11.25
CA LEU A 392 -20.67 -3.69 11.58
C LEU A 392 -21.77 -3.54 12.64
N GLU A 393 -22.83 -4.36 12.56
CA GLU A 393 -23.88 -4.43 13.58
C GLU A 393 -23.32 -4.86 14.95
N ARG A 394 -22.46 -5.88 14.97
CA ARG A 394 -21.80 -6.34 16.20
C ARG A 394 -20.86 -5.30 16.78
N LEU A 395 -20.08 -4.60 15.95
CA LEU A 395 -19.18 -3.53 16.41
C LEU A 395 -19.95 -2.39 17.11
N ARG A 396 -21.08 -1.95 16.54
CA ARG A 396 -21.87 -0.91 17.18
C ARG A 396 -22.62 -1.33 18.45
N ALA A 397 -22.75 -2.65 18.66
CA ALA A 397 -23.36 -3.20 19.88
C ALA A 397 -22.38 -3.30 21.06
N ILE A 398 -21.07 -3.08 20.85
CA ILE A 398 -20.06 -3.15 21.91
C ILE A 398 -20.26 -1.96 22.88
N PRO A 399 -20.40 -2.21 24.21
CA PRO A 399 -20.46 -1.15 25.20
C PRO A 399 -19.24 -0.23 25.10
N GLY A 400 -19.48 1.09 25.12
CA GLY A 400 -18.44 2.10 24.98
C GLY A 400 -18.19 2.55 23.52
N ILE A 401 -18.70 1.85 22.49
CA ILE A 401 -18.65 2.30 21.10
C ILE A 401 -19.94 3.05 20.78
N LYS A 402 -19.81 4.35 20.50
CA LYS A 402 -20.92 5.23 20.08
C LYS A 402 -21.15 5.16 18.58
N LYS A 403 -20.05 5.10 17.80
CA LYS A 403 -20.07 5.01 16.33
C LYS A 403 -18.83 4.25 15.83
N ALA A 404 -19.04 3.42 14.81
CA ALA A 404 -17.99 2.83 14.00
C ALA A 404 -18.21 3.27 12.55
N PHE A 405 -17.32 4.09 12.01
CA PHE A 405 -17.47 4.65 10.65
C PHE A 405 -16.79 3.75 9.61
N VAL A 406 -17.33 3.79 8.39
CA VAL A 406 -16.68 3.30 7.18
C VAL A 406 -16.29 4.53 6.37
N SER A 407 -15.04 4.95 6.52
CA SER A 407 -14.51 6.20 5.96
C SER A 407 -13.64 5.99 4.73
N SER A 408 -13.16 4.77 4.52
CA SER A 408 -12.44 4.35 3.32
C SER A 408 -13.36 4.27 2.09
N GLY A 409 -12.78 4.29 0.89
CA GLY A 409 -13.54 4.33 -0.35
C GLY A 409 -14.33 3.04 -0.61
N ILE A 410 -15.60 3.20 -0.95
CA ILE A 410 -16.53 2.12 -1.32
C ILE A 410 -16.50 1.90 -2.83
N ARG A 411 -16.46 0.66 -3.25
CA ARG A 411 -16.72 0.25 -4.63
C ARG A 411 -18.23 0.08 -4.85
N HIS A 412 -18.82 1.05 -5.49
CA HIS A 412 -20.25 1.10 -5.79
C HIS A 412 -20.71 -0.05 -6.70
N ASP A 413 -19.85 -0.47 -7.63
CA ASP A 413 -20.09 -1.58 -8.55
C ASP A 413 -20.30 -2.90 -7.81
N LEU A 414 -19.55 -3.17 -6.75
CA LEU A 414 -19.70 -4.37 -5.92
C LEU A 414 -21.02 -4.37 -5.15
N VAL A 415 -21.43 -3.22 -4.61
CA VAL A 415 -22.73 -3.12 -3.89
C VAL A 415 -23.89 -3.34 -4.85
N CYS A 416 -23.83 -2.78 -6.06
CA CYS A 416 -24.86 -2.99 -7.09
C CYS A 416 -24.89 -4.42 -7.64
N ALA A 417 -23.74 -5.10 -7.65
CA ALA A 417 -23.64 -6.50 -8.09
C ALA A 417 -24.19 -7.49 -7.06
N ASP A 418 -24.18 -7.16 -5.78
CA ASP A 418 -24.73 -8.00 -4.71
C ASP A 418 -26.26 -7.86 -4.66
N LYS A 419 -26.95 -8.77 -5.35
CA LYS A 419 -28.41 -8.73 -5.43
C LYS A 419 -29.10 -9.21 -4.16
N ASP A 420 -28.42 -9.99 -3.32
CA ASP A 420 -28.99 -10.59 -2.13
C ASP A 420 -28.88 -9.64 -0.91
N TYR A 421 -27.71 -9.01 -0.73
CA TYR A 421 -27.38 -8.27 0.50
C TYR A 421 -26.99 -6.82 0.27
N GLY A 422 -26.78 -6.39 -0.99
CA GLY A 422 -26.28 -5.05 -1.31
C GLY A 422 -27.16 -3.92 -0.77
N ASP A 423 -28.51 -4.05 -0.85
CA ASP A 423 -29.43 -3.05 -0.30
C ASP A 423 -29.42 -3.04 1.24
N ALA A 424 -29.41 -4.21 1.87
CA ALA A 424 -29.35 -4.31 3.33
C ALA A 424 -28.06 -3.71 3.88
N TYR A 425 -26.92 -3.99 3.21
CA TYR A 425 -25.63 -3.41 3.55
C TYR A 425 -25.61 -1.89 3.37
N LEU A 426 -26.12 -1.38 2.24
CA LEU A 426 -26.15 0.06 1.97
C LEU A 426 -27.03 0.80 2.99
N LYS A 427 -28.13 0.17 3.42
CA LYS A 427 -29.03 0.69 4.46
C LYS A 427 -28.32 0.77 5.80
N GLU A 428 -27.63 -0.29 6.22
CA GLU A 428 -26.83 -0.31 7.46
C GLU A 428 -25.75 0.78 7.44
N LEU A 429 -25.03 0.90 6.32
CA LEU A 429 -24.02 1.96 6.16
C LEU A 429 -24.62 3.36 6.32
N ALA A 430 -25.66 3.68 5.57
CA ALA A 430 -26.28 5.00 5.57
C ALA A 430 -26.87 5.34 6.95
N GLU A 431 -27.45 4.37 7.63
CA GLU A 431 -28.10 4.60 8.93
C GLU A 431 -27.09 4.76 10.08
N HIS A 432 -25.97 4.01 10.07
CA HIS A 432 -25.13 3.89 11.25
C HIS A 432 -23.65 4.23 11.05
N HIS A 433 -23.09 4.07 9.84
CA HIS A 433 -21.66 4.04 9.60
C HIS A 433 -21.12 5.17 8.70
N VAL A 434 -21.98 6.09 8.26
CA VAL A 434 -21.62 7.28 7.47
C VAL A 434 -21.78 8.53 8.32
N SER A 435 -20.69 9.29 8.50
CA SER A 435 -20.67 10.48 9.35
C SER A 435 -21.32 11.72 8.74
N GLY A 436 -21.67 11.70 7.46
CA GLY A 436 -22.22 12.81 6.67
C GLY A 436 -21.83 12.68 5.21
N GLN A 437 -20.67 12.11 4.92
CA GLN A 437 -20.21 11.85 3.56
C GLN A 437 -19.72 10.41 3.38
N MET A 438 -20.02 9.83 2.22
CA MET A 438 -19.47 8.54 1.78
C MET A 438 -18.57 8.75 0.57
N LYS A 439 -17.40 8.13 0.58
CA LYS A 439 -16.38 8.29 -0.46
C LYS A 439 -16.52 7.21 -1.53
N LEU A 440 -16.57 7.64 -2.78
CA LEU A 440 -16.55 6.78 -3.95
C LEU A 440 -15.36 7.13 -4.83
N ALA A 441 -14.75 6.14 -5.48
CA ALA A 441 -13.62 6.35 -6.38
C ALA A 441 -13.97 5.87 -7.81
N PRO A 442 -14.83 6.59 -8.57
CA PRO A 442 -15.09 6.27 -9.98
C PRO A 442 -13.86 6.51 -10.86
N GLU A 443 -12.96 7.41 -10.47
CA GLU A 443 -11.73 7.86 -11.14
C GLU A 443 -11.98 8.66 -12.41
N HIS A 444 -12.86 8.22 -13.29
CA HIS A 444 -13.28 8.89 -14.52
C HIS A 444 -14.68 8.44 -14.94
N THR A 445 -15.24 9.05 -16.01
CA THR A 445 -16.55 8.64 -16.57
C THR A 445 -16.48 8.28 -18.05
N ASP A 446 -15.41 8.62 -18.75
CA ASP A 446 -15.17 8.20 -20.12
C ASP A 446 -14.73 6.73 -20.16
N GLN A 447 -15.40 5.92 -20.98
CA GLN A 447 -15.16 4.48 -21.03
C GLN A 447 -13.76 4.15 -21.59
N GLY A 448 -13.26 4.94 -22.56
CA GLY A 448 -11.92 4.76 -23.12
C GLY A 448 -10.84 4.95 -22.06
N VAL A 449 -10.98 5.98 -21.21
CA VAL A 449 -10.07 6.25 -20.09
C VAL A 449 -10.19 5.16 -19.02
N LEU A 450 -11.41 4.76 -18.66
CA LEU A 450 -11.64 3.68 -17.68
C LEU A 450 -11.06 2.33 -18.13
N ASN A 451 -11.13 2.03 -19.42
CA ASN A 451 -10.50 0.83 -19.97
C ASN A 451 -8.97 0.86 -19.77
N LYS A 452 -8.31 2.01 -19.99
CA LYS A 452 -6.87 2.16 -19.71
C LYS A 452 -6.55 2.09 -18.21
N MET A 453 -7.49 2.48 -17.36
CA MET A 453 -7.38 2.33 -15.90
C MET A 453 -7.64 0.89 -15.43
N GLY A 454 -8.17 0.00 -16.27
CA GLY A 454 -8.60 -1.35 -15.88
C GLY A 454 -9.78 -1.32 -14.90
N LYS A 455 -10.72 -0.37 -15.11
CA LYS A 455 -11.94 -0.23 -14.31
C LYS A 455 -13.20 -0.45 -15.14
N VAL A 456 -14.24 -0.95 -14.49
CA VAL A 456 -15.59 -1.08 -15.09
C VAL A 456 -16.18 0.30 -15.38
N GLY A 457 -17.14 0.33 -16.31
CA GLY A 457 -17.89 1.55 -16.64
C GLY A 457 -18.76 2.05 -15.49
N ASN A 458 -19.27 3.29 -15.65
CA ASN A 458 -20.03 3.99 -14.61
C ASN A 458 -21.55 3.74 -14.66
N ALA A 459 -22.04 2.71 -15.34
CA ALA A 459 -23.47 2.40 -15.39
C ALA A 459 -24.08 2.27 -13.99
N THR A 460 -23.35 1.64 -13.06
CA THR A 460 -23.78 1.44 -11.67
C THR A 460 -23.56 2.66 -10.77
N LEU A 461 -22.82 3.68 -11.19
CA LEU A 461 -22.53 4.85 -10.35
C LEU A 461 -23.79 5.66 -10.05
N LEU A 462 -24.62 5.92 -11.07
CA LEU A 462 -25.86 6.68 -10.90
C LEU A 462 -26.92 5.85 -10.16
N GLU A 463 -27.02 4.56 -10.45
CA GLU A 463 -27.88 3.64 -9.72
C GLU A 463 -27.52 3.65 -8.22
N PHE A 464 -26.26 3.46 -7.89
CA PHE A 464 -25.78 3.49 -6.49
C PHE A 464 -26.10 4.82 -5.81
N ARG A 465 -25.79 5.96 -6.49
CA ARG A 465 -26.10 7.30 -5.97
C ARG A 465 -27.57 7.44 -5.61
N ASP A 466 -28.45 7.06 -6.54
CA ASP A 466 -29.90 7.23 -6.36
C ASP A 466 -30.42 6.34 -5.23
N ARG A 467 -29.94 5.10 -5.13
CA ARG A 467 -30.24 4.19 -4.01
C ARG A 467 -29.77 4.78 -2.67
N PHE A 468 -28.51 5.24 -2.59
CA PHE A 468 -27.96 5.83 -1.36
C PHE A 468 -28.74 7.08 -0.92
N LEU A 469 -29.01 8.01 -1.84
CA LEU A 469 -29.76 9.24 -1.53
C LEU A 469 -31.21 8.96 -1.14
N LYS A 470 -31.85 7.94 -1.73
CA LYS A 470 -33.18 7.48 -1.34
C LYS A 470 -33.16 6.98 0.10
N ILE A 471 -32.29 6.04 0.42
CA ILE A 471 -32.13 5.45 1.77
C ILE A 471 -31.82 6.53 2.80
N SER A 472 -30.88 7.43 2.49
CA SER A 472 -30.48 8.53 3.39
C SER A 472 -31.66 9.42 3.73
N ARG A 473 -32.51 9.77 2.73
CA ARG A 473 -33.73 10.55 2.94
C ARG A 473 -34.78 9.80 3.77
N GLU A 474 -35.03 8.53 3.48
CA GLU A 474 -35.95 7.67 4.24
C GLU A 474 -35.55 7.57 5.72
N LYS A 475 -34.24 7.65 6.00
CA LYS A 475 -33.69 7.64 7.37
C LYS A 475 -33.53 9.03 7.99
N GLY A 476 -34.06 10.08 7.34
CA GLY A 476 -33.97 11.46 7.84
C GLY A 476 -32.53 12.01 7.94
N LYS A 477 -31.58 11.45 7.17
CA LYS A 477 -30.18 11.86 7.19
C LYS A 477 -29.87 12.89 6.10
N LYS A 478 -29.02 13.86 6.43
CA LYS A 478 -28.42 14.80 5.46
C LYS A 478 -27.04 14.31 5.09
N GLN A 479 -26.97 13.36 4.17
CA GLN A 479 -25.73 12.75 3.73
C GLN A 479 -25.49 13.00 2.24
N PHE A 480 -24.21 13.01 1.83
CA PHE A 480 -23.83 13.19 0.44
C PHE A 480 -22.69 12.25 0.05
N LEU A 481 -22.47 12.10 -1.26
CA LEU A 481 -21.38 11.32 -1.82
C LEU A 481 -20.24 12.25 -2.22
N THR A 482 -19.01 11.86 -1.89
CA THR A 482 -17.79 12.51 -2.36
C THR A 482 -17.12 11.63 -3.40
N TYR A 483 -16.66 12.22 -4.49
CA TYR A 483 -16.10 11.49 -5.62
C TYR A 483 -14.63 11.81 -5.82
N TYR A 484 -13.82 10.76 -5.94
CA TYR A 484 -12.41 10.87 -6.33
C TYR A 484 -12.29 10.72 -7.84
N PHE A 485 -11.63 11.69 -8.48
CA PHE A 485 -11.33 11.67 -9.90
C PHE A 485 -9.83 11.78 -10.14
N LEU A 486 -9.38 11.19 -11.26
CA LEU A 486 -7.98 11.13 -11.65
C LEU A 486 -7.78 11.82 -13.00
N ALA A 487 -7.06 12.94 -13.00
CA ALA A 487 -6.68 13.68 -14.20
C ALA A 487 -5.33 13.20 -14.75
N ALA A 488 -5.08 13.42 -16.03
CA ALA A 488 -3.83 13.16 -16.73
C ALA A 488 -3.33 11.69 -16.65
N HIS A 489 -4.26 10.74 -16.51
CA HIS A 489 -3.95 9.33 -16.69
C HIS A 489 -3.58 9.05 -18.16
N PRO A 490 -2.66 8.12 -18.47
CA PRO A 490 -2.42 7.70 -19.84
C PRO A 490 -3.72 7.36 -20.59
N GLY A 491 -3.91 7.94 -21.76
CA GLY A 491 -5.15 7.86 -22.53
C GLY A 491 -6.19 8.94 -22.22
N CYS A 492 -5.97 9.79 -21.19
CA CYS A 492 -6.88 10.87 -20.83
C CYS A 492 -6.45 12.19 -21.48
N THR A 493 -7.29 12.76 -22.33
CA THR A 493 -7.08 14.06 -22.98
C THR A 493 -7.83 15.19 -22.25
N GLU A 494 -7.54 16.45 -22.62
CA GLU A 494 -8.31 17.60 -22.13
C GLU A 494 -9.81 17.52 -22.51
N MET A 495 -10.13 16.92 -23.66
CA MET A 495 -11.51 16.74 -24.10
C MET A 495 -12.25 15.73 -23.18
N ASP A 496 -11.56 14.66 -22.74
CA ASP A 496 -12.14 13.68 -21.82
C ASP A 496 -12.45 14.32 -20.47
N MET A 497 -11.58 15.21 -19.99
CA MET A 497 -11.83 15.99 -18.77
C MET A 497 -13.00 16.96 -18.91
N LYS A 498 -13.20 17.56 -20.09
CA LYS A 498 -14.38 18.40 -20.38
C LYS A 498 -15.67 17.56 -20.39
N ARG A 499 -15.63 16.35 -20.96
CA ARG A 499 -16.75 15.40 -20.91
C ARG A 499 -17.06 14.99 -19.48
N LEU A 500 -16.01 14.70 -18.70
CA LEU A 500 -16.17 14.40 -17.27
C LEU A 500 -16.82 15.56 -16.51
N LYS A 501 -16.38 16.80 -16.71
CA LYS A 501 -16.99 18.00 -16.09
C LYS A 501 -18.48 18.12 -16.44
N SER A 502 -18.80 17.94 -17.72
CA SER A 502 -20.21 17.97 -18.16
C SER A 502 -21.05 16.88 -17.49
N PHE A 503 -20.52 15.67 -17.37
CA PHE A 503 -21.20 14.57 -16.66
C PHE A 503 -21.39 14.89 -15.17
N VAL A 504 -20.38 15.40 -14.49
CA VAL A 504 -20.44 15.76 -13.07
C VAL A 504 -21.49 16.84 -12.84
N ASN A 505 -21.48 17.91 -13.62
CA ASN A 505 -22.44 19.00 -13.49
C ASN A 505 -23.88 18.54 -13.73
N LYS A 506 -24.11 17.72 -14.77
CA LYS A 506 -25.43 17.23 -15.15
C LYS A 506 -25.98 16.21 -14.14
N ASN A 507 -25.14 15.26 -13.72
CA ASN A 507 -25.62 14.09 -12.99
C ASN A 507 -25.30 14.14 -11.50
N LEU A 508 -24.11 14.60 -11.08
CA LEU A 508 -23.70 14.50 -9.68
C LEU A 508 -24.04 15.75 -8.87
N LYS A 509 -24.18 16.90 -9.53
CA LYS A 509 -24.61 18.20 -8.94
C LYS A 509 -23.80 18.67 -7.74
N LEU A 510 -22.56 18.21 -7.62
CA LEU A 510 -21.60 18.58 -6.57
C LEU A 510 -20.27 18.91 -7.23
N GLY A 511 -19.61 19.95 -6.76
CA GLY A 511 -18.23 20.22 -7.15
C GLY A 511 -17.35 19.07 -6.67
N PRO A 512 -16.49 18.47 -7.52
CA PRO A 512 -15.57 17.43 -7.07
C PRO A 512 -14.50 18.04 -6.19
N GLU A 513 -14.53 17.74 -4.90
CA GLU A 513 -13.56 18.24 -3.93
C GLU A 513 -12.19 17.57 -4.05
N GLN A 514 -12.12 16.39 -4.67
CA GLN A 514 -10.90 15.60 -4.71
C GLN A 514 -10.57 15.11 -6.13
N VAL A 515 -9.84 15.95 -6.84
CA VAL A 515 -9.25 15.60 -8.14
C VAL A 515 -7.75 15.44 -7.97
N GLN A 516 -7.25 14.23 -8.21
CA GLN A 516 -5.82 13.92 -8.19
C GLN A 516 -5.24 13.97 -9.61
N ILE A 517 -3.97 14.35 -9.73
CA ILE A 517 -3.23 14.17 -10.97
C ILE A 517 -2.52 12.82 -10.89
N PHE A 518 -2.57 12.04 -11.95
CA PHE A 518 -1.86 10.76 -12.02
C PHE A 518 -0.37 10.92 -11.72
N THR A 519 0.12 10.13 -10.79
CA THR A 519 1.54 10.01 -10.47
C THR A 519 2.01 8.63 -10.88
N PRO A 520 2.91 8.51 -11.86
CA PRO A 520 3.47 7.22 -12.23
C PRO A 520 4.15 6.54 -11.05
N THR A 521 3.62 5.40 -10.65
CA THR A 521 4.11 4.58 -9.55
C THR A 521 4.76 3.32 -10.13
N PRO A 522 6.02 2.99 -9.79
CA PRO A 522 6.68 1.80 -10.33
C PRO A 522 5.84 0.53 -10.14
N SER A 523 6.06 -0.47 -10.98
CA SER A 523 5.35 -1.75 -10.95
C SER A 523 3.84 -1.67 -11.24
N THR A 524 3.36 -0.63 -11.93
CA THR A 524 1.97 -0.50 -12.38
C THR A 524 1.85 -0.40 -13.90
N TYR A 525 0.79 -0.96 -14.48
CA TYR A 525 0.54 -0.88 -15.92
C TYR A 525 0.37 0.56 -16.41
N SER A 526 -0.23 1.44 -15.62
CA SER A 526 -0.37 2.86 -16.00
C SER A 526 0.98 3.56 -16.07
N THR A 527 1.96 3.15 -15.28
CA THR A 527 3.33 3.66 -15.38
C THR A 527 4.05 3.12 -16.61
N LEU A 528 3.82 1.86 -16.97
CA LEU A 528 4.28 1.30 -18.24
C LEU A 528 3.71 2.10 -19.42
N MET A 529 2.39 2.33 -19.46
CA MET A 529 1.71 3.17 -20.44
C MET A 529 2.29 4.60 -20.51
N TYR A 530 2.52 5.19 -19.34
CA TYR A 530 3.06 6.55 -19.23
C TYR A 530 4.45 6.70 -19.85
N TYR A 531 5.32 5.72 -19.61
CA TYR A 531 6.67 5.71 -20.14
C TYR A 531 6.69 5.42 -21.64
N THR A 532 6.01 4.36 -22.06
CA THR A 532 6.09 3.84 -23.43
C THR A 532 5.21 4.61 -24.44
N GLY A 533 4.13 5.26 -23.99
CA GLY A 533 3.12 5.83 -24.86
C GLY A 533 2.31 4.77 -25.63
N LEU A 534 2.36 3.51 -25.18
CA LEU A 534 1.65 2.40 -25.78
C LEU A 534 0.66 1.78 -24.80
N ASP A 535 -0.44 1.27 -25.32
CA ASP A 535 -1.28 0.32 -24.58
C ASP A 535 -0.59 -1.04 -24.58
N PRO A 536 -0.16 -1.56 -23.41
CA PRO A 536 0.61 -2.80 -23.36
C PRO A 536 -0.22 -4.05 -23.69
N PHE A 537 -1.53 -3.94 -23.78
CA PHE A 537 -2.43 -5.05 -24.11
C PHE A 537 -2.76 -5.14 -25.59
N THR A 538 -2.79 -4.00 -26.31
CA THR A 538 -3.13 -3.94 -27.73
C THR A 538 -1.95 -3.54 -28.63
N GLY A 539 -0.90 -2.93 -28.06
CA GLY A 539 0.23 -2.36 -28.80
C GLY A 539 -0.06 -1.00 -29.46
N GLU A 540 -1.27 -0.47 -29.31
CA GLU A 540 -1.68 0.80 -29.90
C GLU A 540 -1.03 1.99 -29.21
N LYS A 541 -0.72 3.03 -29.98
CA LYS A 541 -0.28 4.32 -29.43
C LYS A 541 -1.41 4.98 -28.66
N ILE A 542 -1.09 5.51 -27.48
CA ILE A 542 -2.01 6.25 -26.63
C ILE A 542 -1.47 7.64 -26.33
N PHE A 543 -2.39 8.57 -26.10
CA PHE A 543 -2.03 9.92 -25.63
C PHE A 543 -1.49 9.85 -24.20
N VAL A 544 -0.39 10.54 -23.94
CA VAL A 544 0.18 10.68 -22.59
C VAL A 544 0.55 12.14 -22.35
N GLU A 545 -0.11 12.76 -21.39
CA GLU A 545 0.23 14.12 -20.98
C GLU A 545 1.47 14.11 -20.09
N LYS A 546 2.55 14.72 -20.56
CA LYS A 546 3.81 14.83 -19.81
C LYS A 546 4.08 16.25 -19.29
N ASP A 547 3.49 17.27 -19.94
CA ASP A 547 3.68 18.66 -19.56
C ASP A 547 2.98 19.00 -18.23
N PRO A 548 3.69 19.54 -17.21
CA PRO A 548 3.11 19.86 -15.92
C PRO A 548 2.02 20.93 -15.98
N VAL A 549 2.09 21.89 -16.92
CA VAL A 549 1.09 22.95 -17.08
C VAL A 549 -0.20 22.33 -17.62
N CYS A 550 -0.09 21.48 -18.65
CA CYS A 550 -1.22 20.79 -19.23
C CYS A 550 -1.85 19.79 -18.25
N LYS A 551 -1.07 19.06 -17.43
CA LYS A 551 -1.59 18.23 -16.34
C LYS A 551 -2.39 19.05 -15.34
N LYS A 552 -1.86 20.22 -14.95
CA LYS A 552 -2.59 21.13 -14.05
C LYS A 552 -3.87 21.62 -14.70
N LYS A 553 -3.83 22.02 -15.97
CA LYS A 553 -5.02 22.45 -16.74
C LYS A 553 -6.11 21.37 -16.78
N GLN A 554 -5.73 20.11 -17.03
CA GLN A 554 -6.70 18.99 -16.95
C GLN A 554 -7.38 18.89 -15.59
N LYS A 555 -6.63 19.03 -14.49
CA LYS A 555 -7.20 19.06 -13.14
C LYS A 555 -8.14 20.27 -12.98
N ASP A 556 -7.67 21.47 -13.36
CA ASP A 556 -8.38 22.73 -13.18
C ASP A 556 -9.72 22.77 -13.98
N ILE A 557 -9.83 22.04 -15.10
CA ILE A 557 -11.11 21.85 -15.81
C ILE A 557 -12.21 21.36 -14.85
N LEU A 558 -11.88 20.47 -13.94
CA LEU A 558 -12.85 19.84 -13.08
C LEU A 558 -13.06 20.62 -11.77
N THR A 559 -12.01 21.26 -11.24
CA THR A 559 -12.03 21.99 -9.95
C THR A 559 -12.33 23.49 -10.08
N GLY A 560 -12.17 24.06 -11.25
CA GLY A 560 -12.50 25.46 -11.60
C GLY A 560 -13.86 25.51 -12.28
#